data_a3223edcfbf272195174f8a49a96a541
#
_entry.id   a3223edcfbf272195174f8a49a96a541
#
_cell.length_a   1.000
_cell.length_b   1.000
_cell.length_c   1.000
_cell.angle_alpha   90.00
_cell.angle_beta   90.00
_cell.angle_gamma   90.00
#
_symmetry.space_group_name_H-M   'P 1'
#
loop_
_entity.id
_entity.type
_entity.pdbx_description
1 polymer ?
#
loop_
_entity_poly.entity_id
_entity_poly.type
_entity_poly.pdbx_seq_one_letter_code
_entity_poly.pdbx_strand_id
1 'polypeptide(L)'
;MSPTHLINRVSILGTGLIGGSFALALRKYTEGIHITAWDRRDTVARAKDLGAADEIFSGELKPAIENADLIYVALPISTTLDILPEIARHSPQHALVTDACSTKVRIVRAAEELFSGSGEKLFLGGHPMAGKELSGIANADANLFRGTTYALVGESSSNADDEAVRHSSPEADPLTSPARSMPTGTIKEDPRVVAFLKIIAKIGARPLWLGAQQHDYAVGLASHLPQLAAVALASFLYDHLDENGLPIALAGPGLRDTLRLAGSPYSTWRDIVLTNREVLSAGLDLFARRLDELRDKLASRELEADFDAANELYKLLRSF
;
A
#
# COMPACT_ATOMS: atom_id res chain seq x y z
N MET A 1 -29.97 19.15 11.74
CA MET A 1 -29.01 18.09 12.05
C MET A 1 -28.80 17.31 10.77
N SER A 2 -27.68 17.49 10.08
CA SER A 2 -27.33 16.66 8.91
C SER A 2 -27.26 15.20 9.34
N PRO A 3 -27.81 14.25 8.57
CA PRO A 3 -27.70 12.84 8.90
C PRO A 3 -26.21 12.51 8.97
N THR A 4 -25.78 11.99 10.10
CA THR A 4 -24.45 11.35 10.21
C THR A 4 -24.41 10.26 9.15
N HIS A 5 -23.62 10.44 8.10
CA HIS A 5 -23.40 9.41 7.09
C HIS A 5 -22.78 8.20 7.79
N LEU A 6 -23.61 7.22 8.07
CA LEU A 6 -23.15 5.92 8.56
C LEU A 6 -22.81 5.08 7.33
N ILE A 7 -21.67 4.43 7.34
CA ILE A 7 -21.32 3.42 6.35
C ILE A 7 -22.01 2.12 6.78
N ASN A 8 -23.08 1.76 6.08
CA ASN A 8 -23.85 0.55 6.35
C ASN A 8 -23.67 -0.52 5.26
N ARG A 9 -23.34 -0.11 4.04
CA ARG A 9 -23.14 -0.99 2.89
C ARG A 9 -21.73 -0.81 2.33
N VAL A 10 -20.92 -1.85 2.41
CA VAL A 10 -19.53 -1.84 1.96
C VAL A 10 -19.38 -2.80 0.80
N SER A 11 -18.94 -2.28 -0.35
CA SER A 11 -18.53 -3.10 -1.49
C SER A 11 -17.02 -3.29 -1.49
N ILE A 12 -16.57 -4.53 -1.49
CA ILE A 12 -15.14 -4.89 -1.50
C ILE A 12 -14.82 -5.48 -2.88
N LEU A 13 -14.01 -4.74 -3.64
CA LEU A 13 -13.53 -5.15 -4.96
C LEU A 13 -12.14 -5.76 -4.82
N GLY A 14 -12.05 -7.07 -5.05
CA GLY A 14 -10.86 -7.85 -4.73
C GLY A 14 -10.90 -8.41 -3.30
N THR A 15 -11.27 -9.70 -3.20
CA THR A 15 -11.36 -10.42 -1.92
C THR A 15 -10.14 -11.32 -1.68
N GLY A 16 -8.96 -10.83 -2.07
CA GLY A 16 -7.68 -11.48 -1.75
C GLY A 16 -7.30 -11.35 -0.28
N LEU A 17 -6.00 -11.34 0.02
CA LEU A 17 -5.51 -11.19 1.39
C LEU A 17 -6.04 -9.89 2.04
N ILE A 18 -5.85 -8.74 1.39
CA ILE A 18 -6.17 -7.42 1.96
C ILE A 18 -7.70 -7.22 2.03
N GLY A 19 -8.41 -7.36 0.91
CA GLY A 19 -9.87 -7.15 0.89
C GLY A 19 -10.62 -8.18 1.74
N GLY A 20 -10.19 -9.45 1.73
CA GLY A 20 -10.74 -10.48 2.61
C GLY A 20 -10.49 -10.19 4.08
N SER A 21 -9.27 -9.73 4.44
CA SER A 21 -8.96 -9.33 5.81
C SER A 21 -9.78 -8.11 6.25
N PHE A 22 -10.00 -7.14 5.34
CA PHE A 22 -10.85 -5.98 5.63
C PHE A 22 -12.31 -6.41 5.88
N ALA A 23 -12.85 -7.31 5.04
CA ALA A 23 -14.18 -7.88 5.26
C ALA A 23 -14.31 -8.58 6.61
N LEU A 24 -13.36 -9.46 6.93
CA LEU A 24 -13.35 -10.17 8.22
C LEU A 24 -13.16 -9.24 9.42
N ALA A 25 -12.35 -8.17 9.27
CA ALA A 25 -12.17 -7.15 10.29
C ALA A 25 -13.47 -6.36 10.53
N LEU A 26 -14.19 -5.99 9.46
CA LEU A 26 -15.52 -5.38 9.58
C LEU A 26 -16.47 -6.29 10.36
N ARG A 27 -16.54 -7.57 10.01
CA ARG A 27 -17.37 -8.55 10.74
C ARG A 27 -17.03 -8.64 12.23
N LYS A 28 -15.76 -8.60 12.54
CA LYS A 28 -15.29 -8.80 13.93
C LYS A 28 -15.41 -7.56 14.79
N TYR A 29 -15.19 -6.37 14.22
CA TYR A 29 -15.00 -5.13 14.99
C TYR A 29 -16.06 -4.06 14.74
N THR A 30 -17.02 -4.32 13.83
CA THR A 30 -18.14 -3.41 13.56
C THR A 30 -19.45 -4.20 13.59
N GLU A 31 -20.57 -3.49 13.72
CA GLU A 31 -21.90 -4.07 13.72
C GLU A 31 -22.75 -3.44 12.62
N GLY A 32 -23.70 -4.22 12.07
CA GLY A 32 -24.72 -3.71 11.16
C GLY A 32 -24.22 -3.36 9.75
N ILE A 33 -23.00 -3.73 9.37
CA ILE A 33 -22.47 -3.50 8.03
C ILE A 33 -22.82 -4.68 7.12
N HIS A 34 -23.49 -4.37 6.01
CA HIS A 34 -23.73 -5.31 4.92
C HIS A 34 -22.54 -5.27 3.96
N ILE A 35 -21.94 -6.43 3.68
CA ILE A 35 -20.74 -6.56 2.86
C ILE A 35 -21.07 -7.25 1.55
N THR A 36 -20.81 -6.55 0.44
CA THR A 36 -20.86 -7.07 -0.91
C THR A 36 -19.42 -7.32 -1.39
N ALA A 37 -19.15 -8.50 -1.94
CA ALA A 37 -17.85 -8.88 -2.48
C ALA A 37 -17.90 -9.04 -3.99
N TRP A 38 -16.90 -8.49 -4.68
CA TRP A 38 -16.71 -8.68 -6.12
C TRP A 38 -15.28 -9.15 -6.41
N ASP A 39 -15.17 -10.27 -7.11
CA ASP A 39 -13.90 -10.88 -7.55
C ASP A 39 -14.20 -11.99 -8.59
N ARG A 40 -13.20 -12.77 -8.93
CA ARG A 40 -13.38 -14.01 -9.69
C ARG A 40 -14.28 -14.98 -8.92
N ARG A 41 -15.10 -15.74 -9.65
CA ARG A 41 -16.13 -16.62 -9.10
C ARG A 41 -15.62 -17.48 -7.92
N ASP A 42 -14.49 -18.13 -8.08
CA ASP A 42 -13.95 -19.01 -7.04
C ASP A 42 -13.50 -18.26 -5.79
N THR A 43 -12.99 -17.03 -5.97
CA THR A 43 -12.54 -16.20 -4.84
C THR A 43 -13.70 -15.69 -4.02
N VAL A 44 -14.76 -15.18 -4.67
CA VAL A 44 -15.96 -14.70 -3.94
C VAL A 44 -16.74 -15.83 -3.29
N ALA A 45 -16.77 -17.02 -3.90
CA ALA A 45 -17.37 -18.19 -3.26
C ALA A 45 -16.69 -18.53 -1.93
N ARG A 46 -15.36 -18.55 -1.93
CA ARG A 46 -14.57 -18.75 -0.70
C ARG A 46 -14.77 -17.63 0.33
N ALA A 47 -14.89 -16.36 -0.12
CA ALA A 47 -15.19 -15.24 0.77
C ALA A 47 -16.53 -15.43 1.47
N LYS A 48 -17.54 -15.93 0.76
CA LYS A 48 -18.85 -16.25 1.32
C LYS A 48 -18.78 -17.41 2.30
N ASP A 49 -18.07 -18.48 1.98
CA ASP A 49 -17.89 -19.64 2.85
C ASP A 49 -17.21 -19.28 4.17
N LEU A 50 -16.28 -18.30 4.14
CA LEU A 50 -15.62 -17.74 5.31
C LEU A 50 -16.48 -16.73 6.09
N GLY A 51 -17.71 -16.46 5.66
CA GLY A 51 -18.58 -15.45 6.27
C GLY A 51 -18.11 -14.01 6.06
N ALA A 52 -17.20 -13.78 5.11
CA ALA A 52 -16.64 -12.45 4.85
C ALA A 52 -17.60 -11.54 4.07
N ALA A 53 -18.60 -12.09 3.36
CA ALA A 53 -19.55 -11.34 2.54
C ALA A 53 -20.99 -11.86 2.68
N ASP A 54 -21.97 -10.95 2.63
CA ASP A 54 -23.40 -11.24 2.59
C ASP A 54 -23.83 -11.55 1.15
N GLU A 55 -23.37 -10.72 0.20
CA GLU A 55 -23.62 -10.84 -1.23
C GLU A 55 -22.31 -11.00 -2.00
N ILE A 56 -22.36 -11.75 -3.08
CA ILE A 56 -21.20 -12.00 -3.93
C ILE A 56 -21.53 -11.77 -5.40
N PHE A 57 -20.62 -11.09 -6.10
CA PHE A 57 -20.71 -10.85 -7.54
C PHE A 57 -19.42 -11.23 -8.25
N SER A 58 -19.54 -11.62 -9.50
CA SER A 58 -18.42 -11.84 -10.42
C SER A 58 -18.83 -11.43 -11.84
N GLY A 59 -17.91 -10.87 -12.62
CA GLY A 59 -18.20 -10.35 -13.96
C GLY A 59 -18.61 -8.89 -13.91
N GLU A 60 -19.87 -8.54 -14.22
CA GLU A 60 -20.34 -7.16 -14.23
C GLU A 60 -20.12 -6.46 -12.87
N LEU A 61 -19.54 -5.26 -12.90
CA LEU A 61 -19.18 -4.51 -11.68
C LEU A 61 -20.37 -3.74 -11.09
N LYS A 62 -21.20 -3.15 -11.94
CA LYS A 62 -22.28 -2.25 -11.52
C LYS A 62 -23.16 -2.80 -10.39
N PRO A 63 -23.70 -4.04 -10.46
CA PRO A 63 -24.55 -4.57 -9.39
C PRO A 63 -23.84 -4.68 -8.03
N ALA A 64 -22.52 -4.82 -8.04
CA ALA A 64 -21.75 -4.93 -6.81
C ALA A 64 -21.56 -3.59 -6.10
N ILE A 65 -21.66 -2.45 -6.80
CA ILE A 65 -21.30 -1.13 -6.24
C ILE A 65 -22.44 -0.13 -6.17
N GLU A 66 -23.53 -0.31 -6.94
CA GLU A 66 -24.58 0.71 -7.11
C GLU A 66 -25.36 1.08 -5.83
N ASN A 67 -25.23 0.30 -4.77
CA ASN A 67 -25.90 0.55 -3.49
C ASN A 67 -24.91 0.74 -2.33
N ALA A 68 -23.61 0.97 -2.62
CA ALA A 68 -22.58 1.06 -1.60
C ALA A 68 -22.49 2.48 -0.98
N ASP A 69 -22.24 2.54 0.32
CA ASP A 69 -21.80 3.74 1.01
C ASP A 69 -20.27 3.88 0.98
N LEU A 70 -19.57 2.73 0.95
CA LEU A 70 -18.13 2.62 0.83
C LEU A 70 -17.77 1.59 -0.24
N ILE A 71 -16.96 1.99 -1.21
CA ILE A 71 -16.34 1.10 -2.19
C ILE A 71 -14.86 0.97 -1.85
N TYR A 72 -14.45 -0.23 -1.41
CA TYR A 72 -13.09 -0.56 -1.00
C TYR A 72 -12.41 -1.39 -2.09
N VAL A 73 -11.45 -0.79 -2.80
CA VAL A 73 -10.76 -1.44 -3.93
C VAL A 73 -9.45 -2.05 -3.45
N ALA A 74 -9.39 -3.39 -3.40
CA ALA A 74 -8.23 -4.17 -2.95
C ALA A 74 -7.73 -5.13 -4.05
N LEU A 75 -7.57 -4.59 -5.24
CA LEU A 75 -7.10 -5.26 -6.45
C LEU A 75 -5.64 -4.89 -6.77
N PRO A 76 -4.95 -5.64 -7.65
CA PRO A 76 -3.68 -5.21 -8.20
C PRO A 76 -3.76 -3.79 -8.79
N ILE A 77 -2.66 -3.04 -8.74
CA ILE A 77 -2.64 -1.62 -9.16
C ILE A 77 -3.11 -1.45 -10.60
N SER A 78 -2.61 -2.27 -11.53
CA SER A 78 -3.03 -2.24 -12.93
C SER A 78 -4.54 -2.48 -13.08
N THR A 79 -5.07 -3.51 -12.43
CA THR A 79 -6.50 -3.82 -12.46
C THR A 79 -7.34 -2.69 -11.84
N THR A 80 -6.86 -2.08 -10.75
CA THR A 80 -7.53 -0.93 -10.13
C THR A 80 -7.63 0.23 -11.10
N LEU A 81 -6.53 0.57 -11.79
CA LEU A 81 -6.52 1.63 -12.82
C LEU A 81 -7.48 1.32 -13.97
N ASP A 82 -7.52 0.06 -14.43
CA ASP A 82 -8.38 -0.38 -15.54
C ASP A 82 -9.87 -0.25 -15.22
N ILE A 83 -10.29 -0.54 -13.97
CA ILE A 83 -11.71 -0.50 -13.59
C ILE A 83 -12.15 0.82 -12.97
N LEU A 84 -11.22 1.72 -12.61
CA LEU A 84 -11.53 2.99 -11.97
C LEU A 84 -12.54 3.86 -12.76
N PRO A 85 -12.49 3.93 -14.11
CA PRO A 85 -13.52 4.62 -14.91
C PRO A 85 -14.93 4.04 -14.75
N GLU A 86 -15.05 2.71 -14.63
CA GLU A 86 -16.32 2.03 -14.42
C GLU A 86 -16.85 2.29 -13.00
N ILE A 87 -15.96 2.26 -12.00
CA ILE A 87 -16.29 2.65 -10.62
C ILE A 87 -16.81 4.10 -10.59
N ALA A 88 -16.08 5.04 -11.19
CA ALA A 88 -16.48 6.43 -11.23
C ALA A 88 -17.85 6.64 -11.91
N ARG A 89 -18.15 5.84 -12.94
CA ARG A 89 -19.44 5.92 -13.65
C ARG A 89 -20.62 5.42 -12.80
N HIS A 90 -20.45 4.31 -12.10
CA HIS A 90 -21.54 3.56 -11.47
C HIS A 90 -21.63 3.71 -9.95
N SER A 91 -20.61 4.28 -9.29
CA SER A 91 -20.68 4.55 -7.85
C SER A 91 -21.78 5.56 -7.53
N PRO A 92 -22.52 5.37 -6.42
CA PRO A 92 -23.46 6.35 -5.92
C PRO A 92 -22.78 7.70 -5.60
N GLN A 93 -23.53 8.81 -5.72
CA GLN A 93 -23.00 10.14 -5.41
C GLN A 93 -22.54 10.28 -3.96
N HIS A 94 -23.24 9.63 -3.03
CA HIS A 94 -22.93 9.64 -1.60
C HIS A 94 -21.81 8.69 -1.20
N ALA A 95 -21.37 7.79 -2.09
CA ALA A 95 -20.36 6.81 -1.73
C ALA A 95 -18.97 7.43 -1.57
N LEU A 96 -18.21 6.90 -0.60
CA LEU A 96 -16.78 7.07 -0.55
C LEU A 96 -16.13 5.93 -1.34
N VAL A 97 -15.25 6.28 -2.29
CA VAL A 97 -14.39 5.30 -2.96
C VAL A 97 -12.99 5.40 -2.37
N THR A 98 -12.41 4.27 -2.01
CA THR A 98 -11.03 4.19 -1.52
C THR A 98 -10.34 2.93 -2.04
N ASP A 99 -9.03 2.96 -2.10
CA ASP A 99 -8.22 1.82 -2.53
C ASP A 99 -7.29 1.32 -1.43
N ALA A 100 -6.63 0.19 -1.69
CA ALA A 100 -5.62 -0.40 -0.82
C ALA A 100 -4.30 -0.67 -1.56
N CYS A 101 -4.06 0.00 -2.68
CA CYS A 101 -2.88 -0.20 -3.52
C CYS A 101 -1.58 0.23 -2.82
N SER A 102 -0.49 -0.43 -3.17
CA SER A 102 0.82 -0.18 -2.56
C SER A 102 1.52 1.09 -3.06
N THR A 103 1.05 1.71 -4.15
CA THR A 103 1.53 3.01 -4.66
C THR A 103 0.35 3.95 -4.89
N LYS A 104 0.58 5.27 -4.75
CA LYS A 104 -0.51 6.26 -4.73
C LYS A 104 -0.49 7.23 -5.90
N VAL A 105 0.67 7.65 -6.40
CA VAL A 105 0.77 8.73 -7.39
C VAL A 105 -0.11 8.48 -8.62
N ARG A 106 -0.02 7.30 -9.24
CA ARG A 106 -0.81 6.98 -10.44
C ARG A 106 -2.30 6.80 -10.13
N ILE A 107 -2.63 6.18 -9.00
CA ILE A 107 -4.03 5.94 -8.59
C ILE A 107 -4.73 7.25 -8.29
N VAL A 108 -4.11 8.12 -7.48
CA VAL A 108 -4.71 9.41 -7.10
C VAL A 108 -4.89 10.31 -8.31
N ARG A 109 -3.88 10.39 -9.19
CA ARG A 109 -3.99 11.18 -10.43
C ARG A 109 -5.14 10.68 -11.33
N ALA A 110 -5.26 9.38 -11.54
CA ALA A 110 -6.37 8.82 -12.33
C ALA A 110 -7.73 9.07 -11.67
N ALA A 111 -7.78 9.00 -10.32
CA ALA A 111 -9.00 9.31 -9.58
C ALA A 111 -9.36 10.81 -9.66
N GLU A 112 -8.40 11.73 -9.55
CA GLU A 112 -8.63 13.17 -9.71
C GLU A 112 -9.29 13.48 -11.06
N GLU A 113 -8.78 12.89 -12.15
CA GLU A 113 -9.35 13.08 -13.50
C GLU A 113 -10.80 12.58 -13.61
N LEU A 114 -11.17 11.53 -12.89
CA LEU A 114 -12.48 10.86 -12.99
C LEU A 114 -13.52 11.39 -12.00
N PHE A 115 -13.10 11.85 -10.83
CA PHE A 115 -14.00 12.24 -9.74
C PHE A 115 -14.15 13.75 -9.61
N SER A 116 -13.17 14.58 -10.04
CA SER A 116 -13.21 16.06 -9.89
C SER A 116 -14.36 16.77 -10.60
N GLY A 117 -14.94 16.16 -11.65
CA GLY A 117 -16.04 16.74 -12.43
C GLY A 117 -17.43 16.26 -12.01
N SER A 118 -17.55 15.34 -11.06
CA SER A 118 -18.79 14.62 -10.76
C SER A 118 -19.59 15.17 -9.58
N GLY A 119 -19.27 16.38 -9.11
CA GLY A 119 -20.00 17.12 -8.07
C GLY A 119 -19.78 16.55 -6.67
N GLU A 120 -20.44 15.47 -6.28
CA GLU A 120 -20.40 14.96 -4.91
C GLU A 120 -19.59 13.66 -4.72
N LYS A 121 -19.14 13.03 -5.80
CA LYS A 121 -18.36 11.78 -5.71
C LYS A 121 -16.99 12.05 -5.11
N LEU A 122 -16.56 11.16 -4.21
CA LEU A 122 -15.33 11.33 -3.46
C LEU A 122 -14.44 10.08 -3.57
N PHE A 123 -13.18 10.30 -3.94
CA PHE A 123 -12.12 9.31 -3.86
C PHE A 123 -11.10 9.69 -2.78
N LEU A 124 -10.72 8.73 -1.96
CA LEU A 124 -9.68 8.86 -0.94
C LEU A 124 -8.65 7.76 -1.15
N GLY A 125 -7.43 8.11 -1.52
CA GLY A 125 -6.35 7.15 -1.63
C GLY A 125 -6.05 6.49 -0.28
N GLY A 126 -5.91 5.17 -0.28
CA GLY A 126 -5.61 4.39 0.91
C GLY A 126 -4.50 3.38 0.68
N HIS A 127 -3.72 3.09 1.72
CA HIS A 127 -2.77 1.99 1.73
C HIS A 127 -2.57 1.47 3.16
N PRO A 128 -3.19 0.34 3.52
CA PRO A 128 -2.88 -0.31 4.79
C PRO A 128 -1.46 -0.88 4.74
N MET A 129 -0.57 -0.41 5.63
CA MET A 129 0.80 -0.94 5.76
C MET A 129 0.76 -2.30 6.48
N ALA A 130 0.08 -3.26 5.83
CA ALA A 130 -0.19 -4.58 6.36
C ALA A 130 -0.07 -5.62 5.24
N GLY A 131 0.44 -6.80 5.58
CA GLY A 131 0.62 -7.88 4.61
C GLY A 131 1.17 -9.13 5.25
N LYS A 132 1.20 -10.20 4.47
CA LYS A 132 1.86 -11.49 4.78
C LYS A 132 2.58 -11.96 3.52
N GLU A 133 3.50 -12.88 3.68
CA GLU A 133 4.21 -13.52 2.54
C GLU A 133 3.26 -14.36 1.67
N LEU A 134 2.16 -14.83 2.25
CA LEU A 134 1.13 -15.62 1.57
C LEU A 134 0.01 -14.73 1.06
N SER A 135 -0.46 -14.98 -0.14
CA SER A 135 -1.56 -14.25 -0.80
C SER A 135 -2.87 -15.03 -0.79
N GLY A 136 -3.96 -14.38 -1.19
CA GLY A 136 -5.28 -14.98 -1.37
C GLY A 136 -6.15 -14.98 -0.13
N ILE A 137 -7.44 -15.23 -0.35
CA ILE A 137 -8.50 -15.17 0.68
C ILE A 137 -8.29 -16.21 1.81
N ALA A 138 -7.68 -17.36 1.52
CA ALA A 138 -7.39 -18.39 2.51
C ALA A 138 -6.44 -17.93 3.63
N ASN A 139 -5.66 -16.88 3.38
CA ASN A 139 -4.71 -16.29 4.33
C ASN A 139 -5.24 -14.99 4.96
N ALA A 140 -6.49 -14.61 4.65
CA ALA A 140 -7.12 -13.44 5.23
C ALA A 140 -7.27 -13.58 6.75
N ASP A 141 -7.13 -12.45 7.45
CA ASP A 141 -7.10 -12.40 8.90
C ASP A 141 -7.77 -11.12 9.41
N ALA A 142 -8.78 -11.27 10.23
CA ALA A 142 -9.50 -10.14 10.83
C ALA A 142 -8.60 -9.20 11.65
N ASN A 143 -7.45 -9.67 12.10
CA ASN A 143 -6.51 -8.89 12.90
C ASN A 143 -5.36 -8.28 12.08
N LEU A 144 -5.34 -8.47 10.75
CA LEU A 144 -4.22 -8.07 9.88
C LEU A 144 -3.82 -6.59 10.04
N PHE A 145 -4.80 -5.73 10.31
CA PHE A 145 -4.60 -4.27 10.38
C PHE A 145 -4.26 -3.76 11.78
N ARG A 146 -4.33 -4.61 12.81
CA ARG A 146 -4.12 -4.17 14.20
C ARG A 146 -2.68 -3.73 14.45
N GLY A 147 -2.55 -2.50 14.98
CA GLY A 147 -1.25 -1.90 15.25
C GLY A 147 -0.51 -1.40 14.02
N THR A 148 -1.07 -1.57 12.81
CA THR A 148 -0.43 -1.10 11.58
C THR A 148 -0.78 0.34 11.27
N THR A 149 0.06 1.01 10.48
CA THR A 149 -0.25 2.31 9.89
C THR A 149 -1.19 2.11 8.70
N TYR A 150 -2.18 3.00 8.58
CA TYR A 150 -3.04 3.11 7.40
C TYR A 150 -2.78 4.45 6.73
N ALA A 151 -2.02 4.46 5.64
CA ALA A 151 -1.75 5.68 4.89
C ALA A 151 -3.00 6.15 4.17
N LEU A 152 -3.31 7.45 4.27
CA LEU A 152 -4.42 8.12 3.62
C LEU A 152 -3.88 9.28 2.80
N VAL A 153 -4.29 9.33 1.54
CA VAL A 153 -3.85 10.32 0.57
C VAL A 153 -5.07 11.04 0.05
N GLY A 154 -5.25 12.29 0.48
CA GLY A 154 -6.26 13.19 -0.06
C GLY A 154 -5.78 13.87 -1.35
N GLU A 155 -6.62 14.74 -1.92
CA GLU A 155 -6.28 15.49 -3.13
C GLU A 155 -4.92 16.17 -2.98
N SER A 156 -4.08 16.00 -4.00
CA SER A 156 -2.89 16.80 -4.18
C SER A 156 -3.32 18.26 -4.35
N SER A 157 -2.84 19.15 -3.51
CA SER A 157 -2.99 20.59 -3.78
C SER A 157 -2.31 20.85 -5.12
N SER A 158 -3.16 21.08 -6.12
CA SER A 158 -2.81 21.33 -7.52
C SER A 158 -1.59 22.22 -7.72
N ASN A 159 -0.77 21.91 -8.72
CA ASN A 159 0.13 22.79 -9.48
C ASN A 159 1.36 23.41 -8.79
N ALA A 160 1.44 23.54 -7.48
CA ALA A 160 2.66 24.09 -6.86
C ALA A 160 3.81 23.06 -6.77
N ASP A 161 3.48 21.78 -6.71
CA ASP A 161 4.48 20.71 -6.58
C ASP A 161 5.05 20.29 -7.95
N ASP A 162 4.25 20.33 -9.02
CA ASP A 162 4.71 20.06 -10.39
C ASP A 162 5.63 21.16 -10.93
N GLU A 163 5.43 22.43 -10.56
CA GLU A 163 6.33 23.53 -10.93
C GLU A 163 7.66 23.47 -10.17
N ALA A 164 7.64 23.06 -8.90
CA ALA A 164 8.85 22.93 -8.11
C ALA A 164 9.75 21.77 -8.60
N VAL A 165 9.16 20.69 -9.13
CA VAL A 165 9.90 19.56 -9.71
C VAL A 165 10.48 19.93 -11.10
N ARG A 166 9.78 20.79 -11.87
CA ARG A 166 10.27 21.24 -13.20
C ARG A 166 11.38 22.28 -13.14
N HIS A 167 11.54 22.99 -12.01
CA HIS A 167 12.55 24.04 -11.80
C HIS A 167 13.66 23.65 -10.81
N SER A 168 13.63 22.44 -10.24
CA SER A 168 14.77 21.93 -9.50
C SER A 168 15.88 21.54 -10.47
N SER A 169 17.03 22.20 -10.30
CA SER A 169 18.27 21.86 -11.00
C SER A 169 18.59 20.37 -10.85
N PRO A 170 19.28 19.74 -11.83
CA PRO A 170 19.65 18.32 -11.78
C PRO A 170 20.50 17.90 -10.55
N GLU A 171 20.90 18.86 -9.71
CA GLU A 171 21.69 18.66 -8.49
C GLU A 171 20.87 18.63 -7.18
N ALA A 172 19.55 18.79 -7.23
CA ALA A 172 18.74 18.69 -6.02
C ALA A 172 18.59 17.22 -5.63
N ASP A 173 19.21 16.86 -4.50
CA ASP A 173 19.07 15.55 -3.87
C ASP A 173 17.59 15.32 -3.53
N PRO A 174 16.92 14.34 -4.15
CA PRO A 174 15.50 14.05 -3.86
C PRO A 174 15.25 13.63 -2.41
N LEU A 175 16.32 13.34 -1.65
CA LEU A 175 16.25 12.96 -0.23
C LEU A 175 16.19 14.15 0.73
N THR A 176 16.49 15.37 0.27
CA THR A 176 16.54 16.57 1.13
C THR A 176 15.34 17.50 0.95
N SER A 177 14.36 17.14 0.11
CA SER A 177 13.18 17.98 -0.07
C SER A 177 12.36 18.05 1.22
N PRO A 178 12.13 19.25 1.79
CA PRO A 178 11.38 19.39 3.05
C PRO A 178 9.94 18.90 2.84
N ALA A 179 9.43 18.18 3.83
CA ALA A 179 8.04 17.76 3.93
C ALA A 179 7.12 18.98 3.69
N ARG A 180 6.49 19.07 2.51
CA ARG A 180 5.55 20.13 2.17
C ARG A 180 4.12 19.65 2.33
N SER A 181 3.41 20.44 3.08
CA SER A 181 1.96 20.61 3.29
C SER A 181 1.06 19.38 3.21
N MET A 182 0.53 19.04 4.37
CA MET A 182 -0.66 18.22 4.53
C MET A 182 -1.83 18.75 3.69
N PRO A 183 -2.69 17.90 3.12
CA PRO A 183 -3.90 18.33 2.43
C PRO A 183 -4.72 19.25 3.32
N THR A 184 -5.12 20.38 2.78
CA THR A 184 -5.88 21.40 3.52
C THR A 184 -7.33 20.97 3.79
N GLY A 185 -7.73 21.09 5.02
CA GLY A 185 -9.05 21.30 5.65
C GLY A 185 -10.24 20.45 5.17
N THR A 186 -10.62 20.48 3.92
CA THR A 186 -11.96 20.08 3.46
C THR A 186 -12.21 18.57 3.36
N ILE A 187 -11.27 17.76 2.89
CA ILE A 187 -11.52 16.31 2.72
C ILE A 187 -11.57 15.56 4.05
N LYS A 188 -10.78 15.98 5.04
CA LYS A 188 -10.73 15.33 6.37
C LYS A 188 -12.02 15.53 7.16
N GLU A 189 -12.74 16.59 6.85
CA GLU A 189 -14.01 16.97 7.50
C GLU A 189 -15.23 16.38 6.79
N ASP A 190 -15.06 15.80 5.61
CA ASP A 190 -16.15 15.12 4.91
C ASP A 190 -16.73 14.01 5.79
N PRO A 191 -18.06 14.00 6.03
CA PRO A 191 -18.70 13.00 6.91
C PRO A 191 -18.40 11.55 6.52
N ARG A 192 -18.23 11.26 5.23
CA ARG A 192 -17.89 9.93 4.71
C ARG A 192 -16.47 9.51 5.13
N VAL A 193 -15.53 10.45 5.03
CA VAL A 193 -14.14 10.24 5.47
C VAL A 193 -14.09 10.08 6.98
N VAL A 194 -14.80 10.89 7.74
CA VAL A 194 -14.90 10.74 9.20
C VAL A 194 -15.48 9.38 9.59
N ALA A 195 -16.49 8.88 8.86
CA ALA A 195 -17.05 7.56 9.09
C ALA A 195 -16.04 6.45 8.78
N PHE A 196 -15.29 6.59 7.69
CA PHE A 196 -14.23 5.64 7.33
C PHE A 196 -13.08 5.64 8.34
N LEU A 197 -12.65 6.80 8.84
CA LEU A 197 -11.66 6.90 9.91
C LEU A 197 -12.09 6.16 11.19
N LYS A 198 -13.36 6.20 11.52
CA LYS A 198 -13.90 5.41 12.64
C LYS A 198 -13.79 3.91 12.40
N ILE A 199 -13.99 3.45 11.16
CA ILE A 199 -13.77 2.05 10.78
C ILE A 199 -12.29 1.69 10.92
N ILE A 200 -11.37 2.50 10.37
CA ILE A 200 -9.92 2.30 10.50
C ILE A 200 -9.51 2.16 11.97
N ALA A 201 -10.03 3.03 12.85
CA ALA A 201 -9.76 2.96 14.28
C ALA A 201 -10.32 1.67 14.92
N LYS A 202 -11.55 1.26 14.57
CA LYS A 202 -12.18 0.04 15.10
C LYS A 202 -11.42 -1.22 14.70
N ILE A 203 -10.92 -1.30 13.46
CA ILE A 203 -10.10 -2.44 13.02
C ILE A 203 -8.68 -2.40 13.61
N GLY A 204 -8.35 -1.37 14.38
CA GLY A 204 -7.11 -1.22 15.14
C GLY A 204 -5.93 -0.68 14.36
N ALA A 205 -6.17 -0.08 13.19
CA ALA A 205 -5.13 0.61 12.41
C ALA A 205 -5.01 2.09 12.81
N ARG A 206 -3.84 2.68 12.57
CA ARG A 206 -3.53 4.08 12.88
C ARG A 206 -3.49 4.89 11.58
N PRO A 207 -4.41 5.86 11.36
CA PRO A 207 -4.39 6.67 10.15
C PRO A 207 -3.20 7.61 10.13
N LEU A 208 -2.53 7.68 8.97
CA LEU A 208 -1.43 8.61 8.67
C LEU A 208 -1.72 9.31 7.36
N TRP A 209 -1.79 10.66 7.39
CA TRP A 209 -2.06 11.47 6.20
C TRP A 209 -0.77 11.87 5.51
N LEU A 210 -0.72 11.68 4.20
CA LEU A 210 0.44 11.95 3.35
C LEU A 210 0.00 12.53 2.00
N GLY A 211 0.89 13.24 1.33
CA GLY A 211 0.77 13.47 -0.11
C GLY A 211 1.13 12.21 -0.90
N ALA A 212 0.62 12.07 -2.13
CA ALA A 212 0.87 10.89 -2.96
C ALA A 212 2.35 10.64 -3.22
N GLN A 213 3.11 11.69 -3.55
CA GLN A 213 4.56 11.61 -3.79
C GLN A 213 5.32 11.26 -2.52
N GLN A 214 4.96 11.89 -1.37
CA GLN A 214 5.56 11.57 -0.07
C GLN A 214 5.32 10.10 0.30
N HIS A 215 4.10 9.59 0.04
CA HIS A 215 3.77 8.20 0.25
C HIS A 215 4.66 7.28 -0.58
N ASP A 216 4.70 7.47 -1.91
CA ASP A 216 5.42 6.59 -2.81
C ASP A 216 6.94 6.64 -2.57
N TYR A 217 7.47 7.81 -2.19
CA TYR A 217 8.85 7.96 -1.73
C TYR A 217 9.10 7.17 -0.43
N ALA A 218 8.28 7.37 0.59
CA ALA A 218 8.47 6.73 1.90
C ALA A 218 8.37 5.19 1.81
N VAL A 219 7.36 4.66 1.12
CA VAL A 219 7.22 3.21 0.93
C VAL A 219 8.28 2.66 -0.02
N GLY A 220 8.76 3.47 -0.97
CA GLY A 220 9.90 3.15 -1.82
C GLY A 220 11.12 2.77 -1.02
N LEU A 221 11.46 3.57 -0.01
CA LEU A 221 12.62 3.33 0.85
C LEU A 221 12.34 2.31 1.97
N ALA A 222 11.16 2.36 2.60
CA ALA A 222 10.86 1.53 3.76
C ALA A 222 10.42 0.10 3.43
N SER A 223 9.93 -0.15 2.21
CA SER A 223 9.35 -1.43 1.80
C SER A 223 9.92 -1.94 0.48
N HIS A 224 9.87 -1.11 -0.57
CA HIS A 224 10.16 -1.61 -1.91
C HIS A 224 11.66 -1.82 -2.16
N LEU A 225 12.51 -0.90 -1.70
CA LEU A 225 13.96 -1.05 -1.79
C LEU A 225 14.48 -2.26 -0.99
N PRO A 226 14.08 -2.48 0.28
CA PRO A 226 14.41 -3.69 1.02
C PRO A 226 14.02 -4.99 0.30
N GLN A 227 12.85 -5.02 -0.34
CA GLN A 227 12.42 -6.18 -1.13
C GLN A 227 13.38 -6.45 -2.30
N LEU A 228 13.73 -5.41 -3.07
CA LEU A 228 14.63 -5.56 -4.21
C LEU A 228 16.05 -5.92 -3.78
N ALA A 229 16.52 -5.37 -2.64
CA ALA A 229 17.80 -5.74 -2.06
C ALA A 229 17.84 -7.23 -1.65
N ALA A 230 16.75 -7.72 -1.03
CA ALA A 230 16.65 -9.16 -0.68
C ALA A 230 16.61 -10.04 -1.93
N VAL A 231 15.90 -9.64 -2.99
CA VAL A 231 15.87 -10.36 -4.27
C VAL A 231 17.26 -10.36 -4.92
N ALA A 232 17.96 -9.22 -4.95
CA ALA A 232 19.30 -9.11 -5.52
C ALA A 232 20.30 -10.00 -4.75
N LEU A 233 20.25 -10.01 -3.41
CA LEU A 233 21.10 -10.88 -2.59
C LEU A 233 20.77 -12.34 -2.82
N ALA A 234 19.49 -12.71 -2.90
CA ALA A 234 19.09 -14.09 -3.13
C ALA A 234 19.55 -14.61 -4.50
N SER A 235 19.36 -13.82 -5.57
CA SER A 235 19.81 -14.22 -6.91
C SER A 235 21.33 -14.27 -7.01
N PHE A 236 22.05 -13.32 -6.40
CA PHE A 236 23.50 -13.35 -6.32
C PHE A 236 23.99 -14.64 -5.64
N LEU A 237 23.43 -15.02 -4.51
CA LEU A 237 23.80 -16.25 -3.82
C LEU A 237 23.47 -17.49 -4.64
N TYR A 238 22.32 -17.50 -5.31
CA TYR A 238 21.90 -18.61 -6.17
C TYR A 238 22.89 -18.83 -7.32
N ASP A 239 23.36 -17.76 -7.96
CA ASP A 239 24.33 -17.82 -9.05
C ASP A 239 25.76 -18.27 -8.60
N HIS A 240 26.02 -18.18 -7.28
CA HIS A 240 27.32 -18.56 -6.68
C HIS A 240 27.24 -19.84 -5.82
N LEU A 241 26.19 -20.62 -5.98
CA LEU A 241 26.13 -21.94 -5.34
C LEU A 241 27.15 -22.91 -6.00
N ASP A 242 27.93 -23.58 -5.16
CA ASP A 242 28.79 -24.67 -5.59
C ASP A 242 28.00 -25.99 -5.66
N GLU A 243 28.64 -27.02 -6.22
CA GLU A 243 28.07 -28.38 -6.36
C GLU A 243 27.69 -29.00 -5.00
N ASN A 244 28.31 -28.55 -3.92
CA ASN A 244 28.09 -29.05 -2.56
C ASN A 244 27.04 -28.25 -1.78
N GLY A 245 26.59 -27.08 -2.31
CA GLY A 245 25.64 -26.22 -1.65
C GLY A 245 26.12 -25.64 -0.31
N LEU A 246 27.43 -25.48 -0.13
CA LEU A 246 28.05 -25.05 1.13
C LEU A 246 27.48 -23.71 1.67
N PRO A 247 27.24 -22.68 0.84
CA PRO A 247 26.64 -21.45 1.34
C PRO A 247 25.26 -21.66 2.00
N ILE A 248 24.46 -22.60 1.47
CA ILE A 248 23.15 -22.93 2.05
C ILE A 248 23.32 -23.79 3.31
N ALA A 249 24.22 -24.77 3.28
CA ALA A 249 24.48 -25.63 4.43
C ALA A 249 24.97 -24.86 5.66
N LEU A 250 25.67 -23.74 5.45
CA LEU A 250 26.17 -22.85 6.50
C LEU A 250 25.21 -21.68 6.80
N ALA A 251 24.05 -21.62 6.15
CA ALA A 251 23.09 -20.54 6.32
C ALA A 251 22.48 -20.55 7.73
N GLY A 252 22.80 -19.53 8.51
CA GLY A 252 22.23 -19.29 9.82
C GLY A 252 20.90 -18.50 9.77
N PRO A 253 20.34 -18.15 10.95
CA PRO A 253 19.13 -17.33 11.06
C PRO A 253 19.24 -16.00 10.32
N GLY A 254 20.37 -15.31 10.39
CA GLY A 254 20.56 -14.01 9.74
C GLY A 254 20.29 -14.03 8.25
N LEU A 255 20.78 -15.05 7.51
CA LEU A 255 20.50 -15.17 6.08
C LEU A 255 19.00 -15.42 5.83
N ARG A 256 18.37 -16.29 6.62
CA ARG A 256 16.95 -16.62 6.49
C ARG A 256 16.07 -15.38 6.72
N ASP A 257 16.38 -14.58 7.73
CA ASP A 257 15.63 -13.36 8.04
C ASP A 257 15.80 -12.33 6.93
N THR A 258 17.02 -12.15 6.41
CA THR A 258 17.29 -11.22 5.30
C THR A 258 16.59 -11.65 4.01
N LEU A 259 16.59 -12.93 3.67
CA LEU A 259 15.98 -13.45 2.45
C LEU A 259 14.49 -13.73 2.57
N ARG A 260 13.87 -13.56 3.71
CA ARG A 260 12.43 -13.79 3.91
C ARG A 260 11.60 -13.01 2.89
N LEU A 261 11.97 -11.76 2.61
CA LEU A 261 11.28 -10.92 1.62
C LEU A 261 11.39 -11.49 0.21
N ALA A 262 12.52 -12.08 -0.17
CA ALA A 262 12.74 -12.62 -1.52
C ALA A 262 11.76 -13.75 -1.89
N GLY A 263 11.08 -14.36 -0.93
CA GLY A 263 10.04 -15.37 -1.15
C GLY A 263 8.73 -14.84 -1.72
N SER A 264 8.56 -13.52 -1.82
CA SER A 264 7.33 -12.92 -2.37
C SER A 264 7.22 -13.13 -3.89
N PRO A 265 6.04 -13.50 -4.43
CA PRO A 265 5.89 -13.76 -5.86
C PRO A 265 5.97 -12.47 -6.69
N TYR A 266 6.62 -12.53 -7.86
CA TYR A 266 6.75 -11.39 -8.79
C TYR A 266 5.40 -10.79 -9.19
N SER A 267 4.34 -11.59 -9.26
CA SER A 267 2.98 -11.11 -9.59
C SER A 267 2.48 -10.02 -8.62
N THR A 268 2.93 -10.02 -7.37
CA THR A 268 2.63 -8.97 -6.39
C THR A 268 3.47 -7.72 -6.64
N TRP A 269 4.71 -7.90 -7.04
CA TRP A 269 5.69 -6.80 -7.14
C TRP A 269 5.74 -6.12 -8.50
N ARG A 270 5.27 -6.79 -9.57
CA ARG A 270 5.32 -6.27 -10.94
C ARG A 270 4.78 -4.86 -11.05
N ASP A 271 3.57 -4.63 -10.57
CA ASP A 271 2.90 -3.33 -10.69
C ASP A 271 3.53 -2.30 -9.74
N ILE A 272 3.96 -2.72 -8.54
CA ILE A 272 4.64 -1.86 -7.58
C ILE A 272 5.93 -1.29 -8.18
N VAL A 273 6.77 -2.16 -8.75
CA VAL A 273 8.04 -1.74 -9.39
C VAL A 273 7.79 -0.81 -10.57
N LEU A 274 6.78 -1.10 -11.39
CA LEU A 274 6.46 -0.27 -12.56
C LEU A 274 5.89 1.10 -12.17
N THR A 275 5.11 1.18 -11.11
CA THR A 275 4.44 2.43 -10.70
C THR A 275 5.29 3.31 -9.79
N ASN A 276 6.30 2.74 -9.12
CA ASN A 276 7.26 3.47 -8.29
C ASN A 276 8.71 3.42 -8.84
N ARG A 277 8.84 3.24 -10.15
CA ARG A 277 10.12 2.99 -10.83
C ARG A 277 11.16 4.07 -10.56
N GLU A 278 10.77 5.33 -10.60
CA GLU A 278 11.70 6.47 -10.48
C GLU A 278 12.35 6.52 -9.10
N VAL A 279 11.54 6.39 -8.04
CA VAL A 279 12.03 6.32 -6.65
C VAL A 279 12.93 5.11 -6.45
N LEU A 280 12.53 3.96 -7.01
CA LEU A 280 13.30 2.72 -6.88
C LEU A 280 14.62 2.76 -7.63
N SER A 281 14.66 3.34 -8.83
CA SER A 281 15.90 3.49 -9.58
C SER A 281 16.90 4.37 -8.82
N ALA A 282 16.46 5.54 -8.35
CA ALA A 282 17.29 6.44 -7.55
C ALA A 282 17.76 5.78 -6.24
N GLY A 283 16.86 5.08 -5.55
CA GLY A 283 17.16 4.35 -4.31
C GLY A 283 18.19 3.24 -4.51
N LEU A 284 18.08 2.48 -5.60
CA LEU A 284 19.03 1.41 -5.94
C LEU A 284 20.42 1.99 -6.29
N ASP A 285 20.48 3.11 -7.02
CA ASP A 285 21.75 3.78 -7.34
C ASP A 285 22.47 4.26 -6.08
N LEU A 286 21.73 4.84 -5.13
CA LEU A 286 22.29 5.26 -3.84
C LEU A 286 22.70 4.08 -2.98
N PHE A 287 21.93 3.00 -2.97
CA PHE A 287 22.23 1.80 -2.22
C PHE A 287 23.48 1.10 -2.79
N ALA A 288 23.62 1.03 -4.12
CA ALA A 288 24.82 0.49 -4.77
C ALA A 288 26.08 1.27 -4.39
N ARG A 289 26.01 2.62 -4.39
CA ARG A 289 27.14 3.46 -3.91
C ARG A 289 27.48 3.18 -2.45
N ARG A 290 26.47 2.99 -1.60
CA ARG A 290 26.71 2.64 -0.19
C ARG A 290 27.42 1.30 -0.04
N LEU A 291 27.10 0.31 -0.89
CA LEU A 291 27.83 -0.98 -0.91
C LEU A 291 29.28 -0.81 -1.36
N ASP A 292 29.55 0.04 -2.35
CA ASP A 292 30.92 0.37 -2.77
C ASP A 292 31.72 1.05 -1.62
N GLU A 293 31.11 2.02 -0.93
CA GLU A 293 31.74 2.67 0.24
C GLU A 293 32.08 1.67 1.35
N LEU A 294 31.16 0.73 1.65
CA LEU A 294 31.43 -0.34 2.63
C LEU A 294 32.57 -1.24 2.17
N ARG A 295 32.59 -1.64 0.88
CA ARG A 295 33.67 -2.44 0.32
C ARG A 295 35.04 -1.76 0.47
N ASP A 296 35.12 -0.46 0.19
CA ASP A 296 36.36 0.28 0.26
C ASP A 296 36.90 0.43 1.71
N LYS A 297 36.02 0.36 2.70
CA LYS A 297 36.36 0.39 4.12
C LYS A 297 36.72 -0.97 4.74
N LEU A 298 36.59 -2.09 4.00
CA LEU A 298 36.79 -3.44 4.55
C LEU A 298 38.17 -3.66 5.16
N ALA A 299 39.20 -2.99 4.64
CA ALA A 299 40.58 -3.09 5.15
C ALA A 299 40.90 -2.11 6.29
N SER A 300 39.96 -1.24 6.69
CA SER A 300 40.14 -0.22 7.73
C SER A 300 39.18 -0.46 8.90
N ARG A 301 39.38 0.27 10.00
CA ARG A 301 38.44 0.27 11.14
C ARG A 301 37.32 1.30 11.01
N GLU A 302 37.18 1.92 9.84
CA GLU A 302 36.22 3.02 9.60
C GLU A 302 34.77 2.56 9.46
N LEU A 303 34.53 1.24 9.38
CA LEU A 303 33.18 0.64 9.40
C LEU A 303 32.41 0.86 10.71
N GLU A 304 33.10 1.18 11.81
CA GLU A 304 32.44 1.36 13.12
C GLU A 304 31.31 2.40 13.06
N ALA A 305 31.53 3.53 12.38
CA ALA A 305 30.51 4.56 12.22
C ALA A 305 29.27 4.09 11.43
N ASP A 306 29.45 3.21 10.42
CA ASP A 306 28.34 2.64 9.65
C ASP A 306 27.51 1.67 10.52
N PHE A 307 28.16 0.88 11.37
CA PHE A 307 27.50 -0.01 12.33
C PHE A 307 26.73 0.77 13.40
N ASP A 308 27.29 1.87 13.90
CA ASP A 308 26.63 2.73 14.88
C ASP A 308 25.37 3.35 14.30
N ALA A 309 25.43 3.90 13.08
CA ALA A 309 24.27 4.45 12.38
C ALA A 309 23.18 3.38 12.15
N ALA A 310 23.56 2.17 11.75
CA ALA A 310 22.63 1.06 11.58
C ALA A 310 21.96 0.65 12.89
N ASN A 311 22.71 0.61 13.99
CA ASN A 311 22.19 0.30 15.32
C ASN A 311 21.19 1.36 15.82
N GLU A 312 21.44 2.64 15.56
CA GLU A 312 20.49 3.69 15.90
C GLU A 312 19.18 3.55 15.13
N LEU A 313 19.22 3.29 13.82
CA LEU A 313 18.01 3.02 13.04
C LEU A 313 17.26 1.79 13.57
N TYR A 314 17.99 0.72 13.91
CA TYR A 314 17.39 -0.48 14.48
C TYR A 314 16.65 -0.21 15.80
N LYS A 315 17.23 0.61 16.69
CA LYS A 315 16.58 1.03 17.95
C LYS A 315 15.32 1.87 17.68
N LEU A 316 15.38 2.82 16.74
CA LEU A 316 14.23 3.63 16.33
C LEU A 316 13.06 2.75 15.83
N LEU A 317 13.32 1.79 14.97
CA LEU A 317 12.28 0.88 14.44
C LEU A 317 11.58 0.06 15.52
N ARG A 318 12.24 -0.21 16.66
CA ARG A 318 11.64 -0.96 17.80
C ARG A 318 10.86 -0.08 18.76
N SER A 319 11.00 1.24 18.68
CA SER A 319 10.26 2.19 19.52
C SER A 319 8.90 2.60 18.94
N PHE A 320 8.64 2.24 17.67
CA PHE A 320 7.37 2.43 16.97
C PHE A 320 6.49 1.18 17.03
#